data_908fd7c5540d692db8fe7f35d7f4c156
#
_entry.id   908fd7c5540d692db8fe7f35d7f4c156
#
_cell.length_a   1.000
_cell.length_b   1.000
_cell.length_c   1.000
_cell.angle_alpha   90.00
_cell.angle_beta   90.00
_cell.angle_gamma   90.00
#
_symmetry.space_group_name_H-M   'P 1'
#
loop_
_entity.id
_entity.type
_entity.pdbx_description
1 polymer ?
#
loop_
_entity_poly.entity_id
_entity_poly.type
_entity_poly.pdbx_seq_one_letter_code
_entity_poly.pdbx_strand_id
1 'polypeptide(L)'
;NQFNSPRSYSESEREDFTSEEFKYLTQNSSHKGKSYSQFGYMEGSYEIDTLNLITFSANLFGYGYESNGLGTTQMMNAQRQHAYSYNLVSKSESSSTHFNANFDYQRSFKKKGEYLTFSYRYGTSPNTSESHTDYDDIKDYPYDASYLFNQFYDNEARTDEHIFQLDYTNPINKVHSIDFGGKYILRNNKSKSD
;
A
#
# COMPACT_ATOMS: atom_id res chain seq x y z
N ASN A 1 5.71 -4.63 16.04
CA ASN A 1 4.59 -5.33 15.40
C ASN A 1 3.29 -4.83 16.02
N GLN A 2 2.32 -4.49 15.21
CA GLN A 2 1.01 -4.05 15.66
C GLN A 2 -0.05 -4.87 14.93
N PHE A 3 -1.09 -5.33 15.66
CA PHE A 3 -2.22 -6.08 15.13
C PHE A 3 -3.51 -5.36 15.49
N ASN A 4 -4.44 -5.30 14.54
CA ASN A 4 -5.76 -4.75 14.75
C ASN A 4 -6.81 -5.64 14.07
N SER A 5 -8.01 -5.75 14.66
CA SER A 5 -9.12 -6.55 14.11
C SER A 5 -10.45 -5.81 14.26
N PRO A 6 -10.68 -4.76 13.45
CA PRO A 6 -11.92 -4.00 13.48
C PRO A 6 -13.11 -4.82 12.94
N ARG A 7 -14.27 -4.51 13.47
CA ARG A 7 -15.56 -4.96 12.93
C ARG A 7 -16.44 -3.74 12.69
N SER A 8 -17.17 -3.74 11.59
CA SER A 8 -18.16 -2.71 11.28
C SER A 8 -19.45 -3.33 10.82
N TYR A 9 -20.57 -2.67 11.15
CA TYR A 9 -21.90 -3.00 10.70
C TYR A 9 -22.52 -1.75 10.10
N SER A 10 -23.25 -1.92 9.03
CA SER A 10 -23.99 -0.86 8.38
C SER A 10 -25.35 -1.38 7.98
N GLU A 11 -26.36 -0.57 8.22
CA GLU A 11 -27.73 -0.81 7.76
C GLU A 11 -28.21 0.45 7.05
N SER A 12 -28.82 0.29 5.90
CA SER A 12 -29.43 1.38 5.15
C SER A 12 -30.76 0.95 4.56
N GLU A 13 -31.73 1.84 4.62
CA GLU A 13 -33.01 1.71 3.94
C GLU A 13 -33.16 2.90 2.97
N ARG A 14 -33.55 2.62 1.75
CA ARG A 14 -33.85 3.63 0.73
C ARG A 14 -35.24 3.38 0.17
N GLU A 15 -36.03 4.45 0.04
CA GLU A 15 -37.33 4.43 -0.57
C GLU A 15 -37.27 5.05 -1.99
N ASP A 16 -37.82 4.35 -2.98
CA ASP A 16 -38.06 4.88 -4.32
C ASP A 16 -39.48 5.35 -4.43
N PHE A 17 -39.70 6.63 -4.62
CA PHE A 17 -41.02 7.25 -4.74
C PHE A 17 -41.63 7.11 -6.13
N THR A 18 -40.89 6.57 -7.10
CA THR A 18 -41.34 6.41 -8.48
C THR A 18 -41.78 5.00 -8.83
N SER A 19 -41.51 4.01 -7.98
CA SER A 19 -41.80 2.60 -8.19
C SER A 19 -42.69 2.06 -7.08
N GLU A 20 -43.73 1.34 -7.45
CA GLU A 20 -44.58 0.58 -6.53
C GLU A 20 -44.10 -0.88 -6.37
N GLU A 21 -43.43 -1.41 -7.39
CA GLU A 21 -42.92 -2.79 -7.42
C GLU A 21 -41.58 -2.92 -6.69
N PHE A 22 -40.70 -1.93 -6.81
CA PHE A 22 -39.37 -1.90 -6.20
C PHE A 22 -39.22 -0.65 -5.35
N LYS A 23 -39.95 -0.60 -4.23
CA LYS A 23 -40.11 0.62 -3.45
C LYS A 23 -39.10 0.75 -2.32
N TYR A 24 -38.89 -0.30 -1.56
CA TYR A 24 -38.04 -0.27 -0.38
C TYR A 24 -36.81 -1.16 -0.57
N LEU A 25 -35.64 -0.56 -0.62
CA LEU A 25 -34.34 -1.25 -0.65
C LEU A 25 -33.73 -1.24 0.74
N THR A 26 -33.55 -2.40 1.35
CA THR A 26 -32.80 -2.57 2.58
C THR A 26 -31.47 -3.24 2.30
N GLN A 27 -30.40 -2.65 2.80
CA GLN A 27 -29.06 -3.21 2.69
C GLN A 27 -28.42 -3.29 4.07
N ASN A 28 -28.02 -4.49 4.44
CA ASN A 28 -27.27 -4.76 5.66
C ASN A 28 -25.88 -5.24 5.28
N SER A 29 -24.86 -4.72 5.93
CA SER A 29 -23.51 -5.22 5.72
C SER A 29 -22.73 -5.35 7.02
N SER A 30 -21.88 -6.35 7.07
CA SER A 30 -20.93 -6.57 8.15
C SER A 30 -19.56 -6.82 7.56
N HIS A 31 -18.56 -6.17 8.12
CA HIS A 31 -17.17 -6.36 7.71
C HIS A 31 -16.31 -6.70 8.92
N LYS A 32 -15.42 -7.66 8.74
CA LYS A 32 -14.42 -8.04 9.72
C LYS A 32 -13.05 -7.92 9.07
N GLY A 33 -12.26 -6.97 9.54
CA GLY A 33 -10.90 -6.77 9.09
C GLY A 33 -9.88 -7.35 10.05
N LYS A 34 -8.69 -7.62 9.53
CA LYS A 34 -7.46 -7.85 10.29
C LYS A 34 -6.36 -7.06 9.62
N SER A 35 -5.56 -6.36 10.38
CA SER A 35 -4.38 -5.69 9.87
C SER A 35 -3.18 -5.94 10.76
N TYR A 36 -2.02 -5.96 10.15
CA TYR A 36 -0.76 -6.01 10.86
C TYR A 36 0.22 -5.02 10.25
N SER A 37 1.08 -4.48 11.07
CA SER A 37 2.22 -3.69 10.62
C SER A 37 3.50 -4.12 11.31
N GLN A 38 4.59 -4.03 10.58
CA GLN A 38 5.93 -4.37 11.04
C GLN A 38 6.87 -3.23 10.69
N PHE A 39 7.74 -2.90 11.59
CA PHE A 39 8.78 -1.90 11.40
C PHE A 39 10.11 -2.46 11.89
N GLY A 40 11.15 -2.24 11.11
CA GLY A 40 12.53 -2.55 11.43
C GLY A 40 13.44 -1.41 11.01
N TYR A 41 14.41 -1.08 11.83
CA TYR A 41 15.45 -0.10 11.54
C TYR A 41 16.78 -0.57 12.10
N MET A 42 17.83 -0.38 11.34
CA MET A 42 19.20 -0.59 11.77
C MET A 42 20.12 0.47 11.17
N GLU A 43 21.14 0.83 11.92
CA GLU A 43 22.16 1.78 11.50
C GLU A 43 23.49 1.40 12.12
N GLY A 44 24.58 1.65 11.44
CA GLY A 44 25.91 1.43 11.91
C GLY A 44 26.92 2.30 11.17
N SER A 45 28.04 2.59 11.83
CA SER A 45 29.16 3.28 11.26
C SER A 45 30.46 2.57 11.60
N TYR A 46 31.44 2.64 10.70
CA TYR A 46 32.75 2.07 10.88
C TYR A 46 33.82 3.03 10.35
N GLU A 47 34.66 3.49 11.26
CA GLU A 47 35.86 4.28 10.94
C GLU A 47 36.99 3.32 10.54
N ILE A 48 37.32 3.29 9.26
CA ILE A 48 38.46 2.50 8.75
C ILE A 48 39.76 3.10 9.28
N ASP A 49 39.85 4.41 9.25
CA ASP A 49 40.90 5.25 9.81
C ASP A 49 40.36 6.67 10.04
N THR A 50 41.23 7.60 10.46
CA THR A 50 40.87 9.01 10.75
C THR A 50 40.36 9.82 9.55
N LEU A 51 40.47 9.27 8.33
CA LEU A 51 40.08 9.94 7.10
C LEU A 51 38.97 9.21 6.36
N ASN A 52 38.69 7.97 6.71
CA ASN A 52 37.77 7.11 5.97
C ASN A 52 36.66 6.57 6.90
N LEU A 53 35.42 6.93 6.59
CA LEU A 53 34.22 6.54 7.32
C LEU A 53 33.26 5.80 6.39
N ILE A 54 32.73 4.69 6.84
CA ILE A 54 31.60 4.00 6.23
C ILE A 54 30.40 4.14 7.17
N THR A 55 29.23 4.47 6.61
CA THR A 55 27.94 4.37 7.29
C THR A 55 27.00 3.48 6.53
N PHE A 56 26.20 2.76 7.25
CA PHE A 56 25.16 1.90 6.72
C PHE A 56 23.89 2.10 7.51
N SER A 57 22.75 2.21 6.81
CA SER A 57 21.45 2.17 7.43
C SER A 57 20.47 1.36 6.59
N ALA A 58 19.52 0.69 7.24
CA ALA A 58 18.43 0.02 6.59
C ALA A 58 17.14 0.19 7.37
N ASN A 59 16.04 0.35 6.66
CA ASN A 59 14.71 0.39 7.24
C ASN A 59 13.75 -0.48 6.45
N LEU A 60 12.88 -1.13 7.19
CA LEU A 60 11.81 -1.97 6.68
C LEU A 60 10.50 -1.52 7.30
N PHE A 61 9.49 -1.31 6.47
CA PHE A 61 8.11 -1.16 6.89
C PHE A 61 7.25 -2.12 6.09
N GLY A 62 6.45 -2.93 6.80
CA GLY A 62 5.48 -3.86 6.20
C GLY A 62 4.09 -3.62 6.77
N TYR A 63 3.10 -3.65 5.91
CA TYR A 63 1.69 -3.54 6.26
C TYR A 63 0.91 -4.62 5.51
N GLY A 64 -0.03 -5.27 6.19
CA GLY A 64 -0.97 -6.18 5.57
C GLY A 64 -2.38 -5.98 6.14
N TYR A 65 -3.35 -6.16 5.28
CA TYR A 65 -4.77 -6.03 5.58
C TYR A 65 -5.55 -7.16 4.93
N GLU A 66 -6.43 -7.79 5.70
CA GLU A 66 -7.41 -8.78 5.25
C GLU A 66 -8.78 -8.30 5.69
N SER A 67 -9.77 -8.35 4.80
CA SER A 67 -11.16 -8.03 5.11
C SER A 67 -12.11 -9.08 4.54
N ASN A 68 -13.04 -9.50 5.36
CA ASN A 68 -14.15 -10.36 4.95
C ASN A 68 -15.45 -9.60 5.20
N GLY A 69 -16.27 -9.46 4.16
CA GLY A 69 -17.55 -8.77 4.19
C GLY A 69 -18.70 -9.72 3.86
N LEU A 70 -19.82 -9.52 4.53
CA LEU A 70 -21.09 -10.13 4.20
C LEU A 70 -22.12 -9.01 4.06
N GLY A 71 -22.75 -8.91 2.89
CA GLY A 71 -23.83 -7.99 2.59
C GLY A 71 -25.11 -8.77 2.28
N THR A 72 -26.26 -8.24 2.69
CA THR A 72 -27.58 -8.73 2.29
C THR A 72 -28.37 -7.57 1.70
N THR A 73 -28.87 -7.76 0.49
CA THR A 73 -29.73 -6.80 -0.19
C THR A 73 -31.12 -7.40 -0.31
N GLN A 74 -32.11 -6.65 0.12
CA GLN A 74 -33.50 -7.02 0.02
C GLN A 74 -34.32 -5.88 -0.57
N MET A 75 -35.07 -6.18 -1.63
CA MET A 75 -36.02 -5.28 -2.25
C MET A 75 -37.45 -5.70 -1.90
N MET A 76 -38.28 -4.73 -1.58
CA MET A 76 -39.71 -4.92 -1.26
C MET A 76 -40.57 -3.97 -2.09
N ASN A 77 -41.82 -4.42 -2.35
CA ASN A 77 -42.82 -3.58 -3.02
C ASN A 77 -43.47 -2.56 -2.03
N ALA A 78 -44.43 -1.78 -2.53
CA ALA A 78 -45.15 -0.76 -1.73
C ALA A 78 -45.94 -1.36 -0.52
N GLN A 79 -46.32 -2.63 -0.60
CA GLN A 79 -46.98 -3.36 0.49
C GLN A 79 -45.98 -4.03 1.46
N ARG A 80 -44.69 -3.73 1.32
CA ARG A 80 -43.57 -4.35 2.05
C ARG A 80 -43.50 -5.89 1.90
N GLN A 81 -43.95 -6.40 0.77
CA GLN A 81 -43.77 -7.79 0.38
C GLN A 81 -42.44 -7.96 -0.35
N HIS A 82 -41.82 -9.14 -0.17
CA HIS A 82 -40.57 -9.47 -0.84
C HIS A 82 -40.70 -9.37 -2.36
N ALA A 83 -39.81 -8.64 -2.99
CA ALA A 83 -39.68 -8.57 -4.43
C ALA A 83 -38.49 -9.39 -4.92
N TYR A 84 -37.29 -9.12 -4.42
CA TYR A 84 -36.09 -9.93 -4.65
C TYR A 84 -35.06 -9.74 -3.54
N SER A 85 -34.12 -10.67 -3.43
CA SER A 85 -32.97 -10.54 -2.54
C SER A 85 -31.74 -11.28 -3.06
N TYR A 86 -30.58 -10.89 -2.56
CA TYR A 86 -29.31 -11.60 -2.73
C TYR A 86 -28.34 -11.28 -1.60
N ASN A 87 -27.40 -12.18 -1.39
CA ASN A 87 -26.26 -11.94 -0.52
C ASN A 87 -25.03 -11.62 -1.36
N LEU A 88 -24.14 -10.84 -0.78
CA LEU A 88 -22.83 -10.49 -1.33
C LEU A 88 -21.77 -10.91 -0.31
N VAL A 89 -20.86 -11.78 -0.73
CA VAL A 89 -19.70 -12.19 0.07
C VAL A 89 -18.47 -11.58 -0.56
N SER A 90 -17.73 -10.78 0.21
CA SER A 90 -16.52 -10.14 -0.25
C SER A 90 -15.32 -10.55 0.60
N LYS A 91 -14.21 -10.81 -0.07
CA LYS A 91 -12.91 -11.04 0.55
C LYS A 91 -11.90 -10.12 -0.13
N SER A 92 -11.11 -9.43 0.68
CA SER A 92 -10.05 -8.56 0.18
C SER A 92 -8.79 -8.73 1.01
N GLU A 93 -7.67 -8.91 0.34
CA GLU A 93 -6.35 -9.01 0.94
C GLU A 93 -5.43 -8.00 0.27
N SER A 94 -4.63 -7.30 1.06
CA SER A 94 -3.59 -6.42 0.54
C SER A 94 -2.36 -6.45 1.40
N SER A 95 -1.21 -6.33 0.76
CA SER A 95 0.06 -6.19 1.46
C SER A 95 0.94 -5.16 0.77
N SER A 96 1.70 -4.44 1.57
CA SER A 96 2.69 -3.48 1.10
C SER A 96 3.94 -3.57 1.96
N THR A 97 5.08 -3.58 1.32
CA THR A 97 6.37 -3.59 2.00
C THR A 97 7.25 -2.49 1.40
N HIS A 98 7.91 -1.73 2.26
CA HIS A 98 8.90 -0.73 1.87
C HIS A 98 10.22 -1.08 2.54
N PHE A 99 11.21 -1.36 1.75
CA PHE A 99 12.58 -1.59 2.22
C PHE A 99 13.51 -0.56 1.58
N ASN A 100 14.34 0.07 2.40
CA ASN A 100 15.41 0.94 1.96
C ASN A 100 16.70 0.57 2.67
N ALA A 101 17.79 0.56 1.94
CA ALA A 101 19.14 0.42 2.46
C ALA A 101 20.02 1.55 1.90
N ASN A 102 20.80 2.17 2.74
CA ASN A 102 21.75 3.22 2.38
C ASN A 102 23.16 2.78 2.79
N PHE A 103 24.08 3.08 1.95
CA PHE A 103 25.52 2.91 2.18
C PHE A 103 26.22 4.18 1.78
N ASP A 104 26.99 4.77 2.70
CA ASP A 104 27.78 5.95 2.44
C ASP A 104 29.25 5.65 2.78
N TYR A 105 30.14 6.07 1.89
CA TYR A 105 31.56 6.11 2.12
C TYR A 105 32.04 7.53 2.02
N GLN A 106 32.59 8.05 3.09
CA GLN A 106 33.17 9.38 3.16
C GLN A 106 34.68 9.29 3.31
N ARG A 107 35.40 9.97 2.41
CA ARG A 107 36.85 10.21 2.51
C ARG A 107 37.11 11.65 2.82
N SER A 108 37.68 11.92 3.98
CA SER A 108 38.23 13.24 4.34
C SER A 108 39.65 13.38 3.82
N PHE A 109 40.03 14.59 3.43
CA PHE A 109 41.40 14.91 2.97
C PHE A 109 42.19 15.66 4.05
N LYS A 110 43.49 15.90 3.81
CA LYS A 110 44.35 16.62 4.76
C LYS A 110 43.89 18.07 5.01
N LYS A 111 43.24 18.68 4.03
CA LYS A 111 42.68 20.02 4.14
C LYS A 111 41.40 19.96 4.98
N LYS A 112 41.36 20.71 6.07
CA LYS A 112 40.20 20.71 6.99
C LYS A 112 38.94 21.11 6.25
N GLY A 113 37.89 20.25 6.35
CA GLY A 113 36.61 20.45 5.69
C GLY A 113 36.54 20.02 4.23
N GLU A 114 37.62 19.45 3.68
CA GLU A 114 37.60 18.83 2.36
C GLU A 114 37.26 17.36 2.45
N TYR A 115 36.22 16.92 1.75
CA TYR A 115 35.79 15.52 1.74
C TYR A 115 35.11 15.15 0.43
N LEU A 116 35.13 13.85 0.13
CA LEU A 116 34.40 13.20 -0.95
C LEU A 116 33.46 12.18 -0.31
N THR A 117 32.20 12.23 -0.71
CA THR A 117 31.19 11.25 -0.26
C THR A 117 30.63 10.50 -1.48
N PHE A 118 30.68 9.18 -1.41
CA PHE A 118 29.96 8.30 -2.31
C PHE A 118 28.79 7.70 -1.54
N SER A 119 27.58 7.87 -2.07
CA SER A 119 26.35 7.34 -1.50
C SER A 119 25.69 6.37 -2.47
N TYR A 120 25.24 5.24 -1.96
CA TYR A 120 24.40 4.29 -2.66
C TYR A 120 23.15 4.01 -1.85
N ARG A 121 21.99 4.15 -2.49
CA ARG A 121 20.71 3.78 -1.92
C ARG A 121 20.04 2.73 -2.78
N TYR A 122 19.53 1.71 -2.15
CA TYR A 122 18.60 0.75 -2.72
C TYR A 122 17.25 0.89 -2.04
N GLY A 123 16.17 0.97 -2.83
CA GLY A 123 14.81 0.96 -2.35
C GLY A 123 13.96 -0.03 -3.13
N THR A 124 13.08 -0.75 -2.44
CA THR A 124 12.07 -1.61 -3.08
C THR A 124 10.73 -1.49 -2.35
N SER A 125 9.66 -1.47 -3.14
CA SER A 125 8.30 -1.38 -2.62
C SER A 125 7.35 -2.30 -3.38
N PRO A 126 7.33 -3.62 -3.07
CA PRO A 126 6.29 -4.51 -3.54
C PRO A 126 4.95 -4.22 -2.86
N ASN A 127 3.89 -4.33 -3.66
CA ASN A 127 2.50 -4.17 -3.24
C ASN A 127 1.66 -5.23 -3.93
N THR A 128 0.77 -5.89 -3.19
CA THR A 128 -0.21 -6.83 -3.71
C THR A 128 -1.59 -6.48 -3.21
N SER A 129 -2.59 -6.64 -4.07
CA SER A 129 -4.00 -6.46 -3.70
C SER A 129 -4.84 -7.46 -4.46
N GLU A 130 -5.55 -8.29 -3.72
CA GLU A 130 -6.49 -9.28 -4.24
C GLU A 130 -7.87 -9.00 -3.66
N SER A 131 -8.90 -9.07 -4.48
CA SER A 131 -10.28 -9.02 -4.01
C SER A 131 -11.16 -10.00 -4.78
N HIS A 132 -12.08 -10.59 -4.04
CA HIS A 132 -13.04 -11.56 -4.52
C HIS A 132 -14.43 -11.15 -4.04
N THR A 133 -15.41 -11.15 -4.95
CA THR A 133 -16.78 -10.83 -4.64
C THR A 133 -17.69 -11.87 -5.27
N ASP A 134 -18.46 -12.57 -4.44
CA ASP A 134 -19.42 -13.57 -4.83
C ASP A 134 -20.83 -13.12 -4.48
N TYR A 135 -21.75 -13.43 -5.37
CA TYR A 135 -23.17 -13.29 -5.12
C TYR A 135 -23.78 -14.65 -4.80
N ASP A 136 -24.56 -14.72 -3.72
CA ASP A 136 -25.16 -15.94 -3.20
C ASP A 136 -26.61 -15.72 -2.77
N ASP A 137 -27.38 -16.81 -2.61
CA ASP A 137 -28.76 -16.82 -2.17
C ASP A 137 -29.66 -15.84 -2.96
N ILE A 138 -29.48 -15.83 -4.30
CA ILE A 138 -30.25 -14.97 -5.21
C ILE A 138 -31.68 -15.50 -5.33
N LYS A 139 -32.68 -14.69 -4.99
CA LYS A 139 -34.10 -15.03 -5.01
C LYS A 139 -34.88 -13.97 -5.80
N ASP A 140 -35.69 -14.43 -6.73
CA ASP A 140 -36.66 -13.62 -7.48
C ASP A 140 -36.05 -12.38 -8.18
N TYR A 141 -34.73 -12.42 -8.49
CA TYR A 141 -34.04 -11.31 -9.11
C TYR A 141 -34.64 -11.04 -10.51
N PRO A 142 -35.21 -9.83 -10.76
CA PRO A 142 -36.03 -9.57 -11.95
C PRO A 142 -35.24 -9.30 -13.22
N TYR A 143 -33.93 -9.11 -13.09
CA TYR A 143 -33.03 -8.81 -14.23
C TYR A 143 -32.22 -10.05 -14.60
N ASP A 144 -31.50 -9.96 -15.72
CA ASP A 144 -30.59 -11.03 -16.10
C ASP A 144 -29.57 -11.29 -14.97
N ALA A 145 -29.49 -12.55 -14.54
CA ALA A 145 -28.55 -12.96 -13.48
C ALA A 145 -27.08 -12.68 -13.83
N SER A 146 -26.77 -12.46 -15.11
CA SER A 146 -25.45 -12.04 -15.56
C SER A 146 -25.00 -10.66 -15.02
N TYR A 147 -25.93 -9.84 -14.50
CA TYR A 147 -25.58 -8.60 -13.79
C TYR A 147 -25.03 -8.84 -12.38
N LEU A 148 -25.29 -10.02 -11.79
CA LEU A 148 -24.76 -10.47 -10.50
C LEU A 148 -23.65 -11.51 -10.73
N PHE A 149 -22.59 -11.12 -11.41
CA PHE A 149 -21.47 -12.02 -11.68
C PHE A 149 -20.38 -11.89 -10.62
N ASN A 150 -19.75 -13.02 -10.29
CA ASN A 150 -18.61 -13.05 -9.39
C ASN A 150 -17.45 -12.28 -10.01
N GLN A 151 -16.76 -11.50 -9.18
CA GLN A 151 -15.67 -10.64 -9.59
C GLN A 151 -14.40 -11.08 -8.87
N PHE A 152 -13.34 -11.18 -9.63
CA PHE A 152 -11.99 -11.38 -9.11
C PHE A 152 -11.10 -10.25 -9.61
N TYR A 153 -10.30 -9.72 -8.73
CA TYR A 153 -9.31 -8.70 -9.04
C TYR A 153 -8.00 -9.06 -8.35
N ASP A 154 -6.92 -9.15 -9.13
CA ASP A 154 -5.57 -9.34 -8.65
C ASP A 154 -4.66 -8.25 -9.21
N ASN A 155 -3.90 -7.62 -8.34
CA ASN A 155 -2.94 -6.62 -8.72
C ASN A 155 -1.64 -6.80 -7.96
N GLU A 156 -0.55 -6.94 -8.72
CA GLU A 156 0.81 -6.96 -8.23
C GLU A 156 1.57 -5.76 -8.79
N ALA A 157 2.16 -4.97 -7.93
CA ALA A 157 3.01 -3.86 -8.32
C ALA A 157 4.32 -3.86 -7.53
N ARG A 158 5.41 -3.47 -8.18
CA ARG A 158 6.72 -3.36 -7.55
C ARG A 158 7.51 -2.24 -8.17
N THR A 159 8.12 -1.43 -7.33
CA THR A 159 9.13 -0.44 -7.71
C THR A 159 10.47 -0.83 -7.09
N ASP A 160 11.51 -0.91 -7.91
CA ASP A 160 12.89 -1.07 -7.47
C ASP A 160 13.68 0.19 -7.90
N GLU A 161 14.40 0.79 -6.98
CA GLU A 161 15.17 2.01 -7.21
C GLU A 161 16.60 1.86 -6.71
N HIS A 162 17.56 2.25 -7.56
CA HIS A 162 18.98 2.37 -7.23
C HIS A 162 19.40 3.82 -7.44
N ILE A 163 19.97 4.41 -6.42
CA ILE A 163 20.49 5.78 -6.47
C ILE A 163 21.97 5.75 -6.15
N PHE A 164 22.76 6.29 -7.05
CA PHE A 164 24.18 6.52 -6.89
C PHE A 164 24.42 8.01 -6.84
N GLN A 165 25.17 8.49 -5.86
CA GLN A 165 25.50 9.90 -5.69
C GLN A 165 26.97 10.05 -5.32
N LEU A 166 27.62 11.04 -5.88
CA LEU A 166 29.01 11.42 -5.58
C LEU A 166 29.02 12.92 -5.33
N ASP A 167 29.46 13.32 -4.14
CA ASP A 167 29.55 14.71 -3.72
C ASP A 167 30.98 15.01 -3.27
N TYR A 168 31.48 16.16 -3.68
CA TYR A 168 32.80 16.66 -3.27
C TYR A 168 32.67 18.06 -2.72
N THR A 169 33.20 18.28 -1.53
CA THR A 169 33.28 19.57 -0.86
C THR A 169 34.75 20.03 -0.77
N ASN A 170 35.00 21.24 -1.23
CA ASN A 170 36.32 21.85 -1.14
C ASN A 170 36.25 23.28 -0.55
N PRO A 171 36.67 23.47 0.72
CA PRO A 171 36.80 24.80 1.29
C PRO A 171 37.93 25.57 0.63
N ILE A 172 37.62 26.70 -0.02
CA ILE A 172 38.63 27.58 -0.64
C ILE A 172 39.36 28.38 0.43
N ASN A 173 38.62 28.90 1.39
CA ASN A 173 39.15 29.67 2.53
C ASN A 173 38.21 29.53 3.75
N LYS A 174 38.43 30.32 4.81
CA LYS A 174 37.63 30.22 6.06
C LYS A 174 36.15 30.60 5.89
N VAL A 175 35.78 31.23 4.78
CA VAL A 175 34.42 31.79 4.55
C VAL A 175 33.76 31.16 3.33
N HIS A 176 34.53 30.67 2.37
CA HIS A 176 34.03 30.14 1.09
C HIS A 176 34.35 28.67 0.92
N SER A 177 33.35 27.86 0.54
CA SER A 177 33.49 26.49 0.04
C SER A 177 32.86 26.35 -1.34
N ILE A 178 33.31 25.39 -2.09
CA ILE A 178 32.65 24.92 -3.33
C ILE A 178 32.24 23.49 -3.11
N ASP A 179 30.97 23.23 -3.39
CA ASP A 179 30.37 21.90 -3.37
C ASP A 179 29.89 21.56 -4.76
N PHE A 180 30.24 20.39 -5.26
CA PHE A 180 29.71 19.86 -6.50
C PHE A 180 29.50 18.36 -6.41
N GLY A 181 28.54 17.89 -7.16
CA GLY A 181 28.20 16.46 -7.15
C GLY A 181 27.38 16.05 -8.34
N GLY A 182 27.19 14.75 -8.45
CA GLY A 182 26.35 14.11 -9.45
C GLY A 182 25.51 13.00 -8.85
N LYS A 183 24.30 12.84 -9.39
CA LYS A 183 23.35 11.82 -8.96
C LYS A 183 22.84 11.05 -10.16
N TYR A 184 22.83 9.72 -10.05
CA TYR A 184 22.29 8.82 -11.05
C TYR A 184 21.21 7.92 -10.43
N ILE A 185 20.05 7.85 -11.08
CA ILE A 185 18.88 7.10 -10.58
C ILE A 185 18.47 6.08 -11.63
N LEU A 186 18.41 4.81 -11.20
CA LEU A 186 17.81 3.73 -11.95
C LEU A 186 16.52 3.33 -11.26
N ARG A 187 15.39 3.37 -11.97
CA ARG A 187 14.08 2.94 -11.46
C ARG A 187 13.44 1.94 -12.39
N ASN A 188 12.98 0.84 -11.82
CA ASN A 188 12.24 -0.19 -12.52
C ASN A 188 10.86 -0.34 -11.85
N ASN A 189 9.80 -0.12 -12.64
CA ASN A 189 8.42 -0.29 -12.19
C ASN A 189 7.81 -1.47 -12.94
N LYS A 190 7.21 -2.38 -12.20
CA LYS A 190 6.44 -3.51 -12.72
C LYS A 190 5.03 -3.42 -12.16
N SER A 191 4.03 -3.68 -12.99
CA SER A 191 2.64 -3.80 -12.57
C SER A 191 1.97 -4.86 -13.42
N LYS A 192 1.21 -5.73 -12.78
CA LYS A 192 0.35 -6.73 -13.39
C LYS A 192 -1.02 -6.60 -12.73
N SER A 193 -2.08 -6.62 -13.54
CA SER A 193 -3.45 -6.56 -13.07
C SER A 193 -4.30 -7.50 -13.92
N ASP A 194 -5.06 -8.37 -13.27
CA ASP A 194 -5.99 -9.32 -13.87
C ASP A 194 -7.40 -9.09 -13.32
#